data_2c38b67ecf9fb1979c68ffa7ee04af48
#
_entry.id   2c38b67ecf9fb1979c68ffa7ee04af48
#
_cell.length_a   1.000
_cell.length_b   1.000
_cell.length_c   1.000
_cell.angle_alpha   90.00
_cell.angle_beta   90.00
_cell.angle_gamma   90.00
#
_symmetry.space_group_name_H-M   'P 1'
#
loop_
_entity.id
_entity.type
_entity.pdbx_description
1 polymer ?
#
loop_
_entity_poly.entity_id
_entity_poly.type
_entity_poly.pdbx_seq_one_letter_code
_entity_poly.pdbx_strand_id
1 'polypeptide(L)'
;MTIKALIFDFDGLLMDTETTLLDSWRWEWQRHGLQLDPTTFFASHGGDANEPRYVALAAAVGPAYDRESSHTLRMEHRAGLNAALQPFPGIVDWLDQAAELGLRLAVASSSPLSHVGPMLDQAALRDRFEVLATGEEVAEHKPDPAVYHLALDRLGLPAAEAIAFEDTPHGVAAAQAAGLHCVAVPNPHADHARFTAADLLLPSATDLPMGAILEVISGHAKRVARG
;
A
#
# COMPACT_ATOMS: atom_id res chain seq x y z
N MET A 1 -0.83 -26.79 -3.55
CA MET A 1 -0.97 -25.46 -4.15
C MET A 1 0.44 -24.95 -4.41
N THR A 2 0.74 -24.46 -5.61
CA THR A 2 2.06 -23.93 -5.94
C THR A 2 1.91 -22.45 -6.22
N ILE A 3 2.48 -21.61 -5.38
CA ILE A 3 2.49 -20.17 -5.58
C ILE A 3 3.48 -19.84 -6.70
N LYS A 4 3.10 -18.98 -7.61
CA LYS A 4 3.87 -18.57 -8.79
C LYS A 4 4.13 -17.07 -8.84
N ALA A 5 3.34 -16.27 -8.09
CA ALA A 5 3.50 -14.82 -8.05
C ALA A 5 3.22 -14.22 -6.68
N LEU A 6 3.83 -13.06 -6.44
CA LEU A 6 3.57 -12.18 -5.32
C LEU A 6 3.08 -10.84 -5.85
N ILE A 7 2.01 -10.32 -5.27
CA ILE A 7 1.41 -9.05 -5.64
C ILE A 7 1.47 -8.12 -4.43
N PHE A 8 2.22 -7.05 -4.55
CA PHE A 8 2.45 -6.10 -3.46
C PHE A 8 1.56 -4.86 -3.63
N ASP A 9 0.95 -4.40 -2.55
CA ASP A 9 0.57 -2.99 -2.48
C ASP A 9 1.82 -2.11 -2.53
N PHE A 10 1.64 -0.81 -2.77
CA PHE A 10 2.75 0.14 -2.87
C PHE A 10 2.85 1.05 -1.67
N ASP A 11 1.80 1.85 -1.43
CA ASP A 11 1.79 2.92 -0.43
C ASP A 11 1.69 2.35 0.99
N GLY A 12 2.65 2.66 1.85
CA GLY A 12 2.67 2.14 3.23
C GLY A 12 3.18 0.70 3.36
N LEU A 13 3.40 -0.01 2.23
CA LEU A 13 3.97 -1.36 2.22
C LEU A 13 5.39 -1.41 1.64
N LEU A 14 5.55 -1.04 0.37
CA LEU A 14 6.89 -1.00 -0.25
C LEU A 14 7.67 0.21 0.26
N MET A 15 6.99 1.35 0.46
CA MET A 15 7.57 2.60 0.93
C MET A 15 6.66 3.30 1.95
N ASP A 16 7.27 4.03 2.89
CA ASP A 16 6.56 4.77 3.95
C ASP A 16 5.94 6.08 3.43
N THR A 17 5.07 5.96 2.43
CA THR A 17 4.35 7.10 1.87
C THR A 17 3.23 7.62 2.77
N GLU A 18 2.80 6.83 3.75
CA GLU A 18 1.79 7.22 4.74
C GLU A 18 2.36 8.21 5.76
N THR A 19 3.60 8.01 6.24
CA THR A 19 4.27 8.99 7.09
C THR A 19 4.53 10.29 6.33
N THR A 20 4.99 10.24 5.07
CA THR A 20 5.21 11.47 4.28
C THR A 20 3.90 12.19 3.96
N LEU A 21 2.80 11.46 3.78
CA LEU A 21 1.47 12.04 3.66
C LEU A 21 1.09 12.83 4.92
N LEU A 22 1.19 12.20 6.09
CA LEU A 22 0.91 12.84 7.37
C LEU A 22 1.80 14.08 7.60
N ASP A 23 3.10 13.95 7.35
CA ASP A 23 4.07 15.03 7.57
C ASP A 23 3.83 16.20 6.61
N SER A 24 3.41 15.94 5.37
CA SER A 24 3.03 17.01 4.44
C SER A 24 1.83 17.81 4.94
N TRP A 25 0.86 17.13 5.57
CA TRP A 25 -0.29 17.80 6.17
C TRP A 25 0.05 18.51 7.47
N ARG A 26 0.91 17.95 8.33
CA ARG A 26 1.43 18.64 9.52
C ARG A 26 2.13 19.94 9.14
N TRP A 27 2.99 19.88 8.12
CA TRP A 27 3.68 21.05 7.59
C TRP A 27 2.70 22.10 7.08
N GLU A 28 1.66 21.70 6.33
CA GLU A 28 0.67 22.64 5.80
C GLU A 28 -0.14 23.32 6.92
N TRP A 29 -0.56 22.57 7.95
CA TRP A 29 -1.22 23.15 9.12
C TRP A 29 -0.30 24.14 9.87
N GLN A 30 0.97 23.79 10.04
CA GLN A 30 1.97 24.65 10.70
C GLN A 30 2.21 25.97 9.95
N ARG A 31 2.15 25.98 8.61
CA ARG A 31 2.23 27.21 7.81
C ARG A 31 1.17 28.25 8.18
N HIS A 32 0.02 27.78 8.66
CA HIS A 32 -1.06 28.64 9.15
C HIS A 32 -1.02 28.87 10.67
N GLY A 33 0.06 28.49 11.36
CA GLY A 33 0.19 28.60 12.82
C GLY A 33 -0.69 27.64 13.61
N LEU A 34 -1.21 26.58 12.95
CA LEU A 34 -2.11 25.57 13.51
C LEU A 34 -1.36 24.25 13.72
N GLN A 35 -1.94 23.36 14.54
CA GLN A 35 -1.46 22.00 14.75
C GLN A 35 -2.48 20.99 14.26
N LEU A 36 -2.01 20.00 13.49
CA LEU A 36 -2.82 18.85 13.07
C LEU A 36 -2.88 17.83 14.22
N ASP A 37 -4.09 17.37 14.56
CA ASP A 37 -4.25 16.22 15.44
C ASP A 37 -4.06 14.93 14.64
N PRO A 38 -2.99 14.14 14.87
CA PRO A 38 -2.72 12.92 14.13
C PRO A 38 -3.72 11.80 14.44
N THR A 39 -4.41 11.85 15.58
CA THR A 39 -5.35 10.78 15.99
C THR A 39 -6.57 10.72 15.09
N THR A 40 -7.00 11.87 14.56
CA THR A 40 -8.14 11.98 13.64
C THR A 40 -7.74 11.79 12.18
N PHE A 41 -6.46 11.96 11.87
CA PHE A 41 -5.95 11.96 10.50
C PHE A 41 -6.15 10.63 9.79
N PHE A 42 -5.90 9.54 10.49
CA PHE A 42 -6.02 8.19 9.98
C PHE A 42 -7.36 7.49 10.31
N ALA A 43 -8.29 8.18 10.95
CA ALA A 43 -9.60 7.60 11.29
C ALA A 43 -10.42 7.17 10.06
N SER A 44 -10.15 7.76 8.90
CA SER A 44 -10.82 7.49 7.61
C SER A 44 -9.89 6.79 6.62
N HIS A 45 -9.07 5.82 7.04
CA HIS A 45 -8.21 5.05 6.15
C HIS A 45 -9.03 4.23 5.15
N GLY A 46 -8.80 4.51 3.88
CA GLY A 46 -9.37 3.81 2.74
C GLY A 46 -10.07 4.77 1.78
N GLY A 47 -9.37 5.21 0.74
CA GLY A 47 -9.88 6.10 -0.30
C GLY A 47 -9.26 7.49 -0.28
N ASP A 48 -9.64 8.33 -1.25
CA ASP A 48 -9.17 9.71 -1.33
C ASP A 48 -9.82 10.59 -0.27
N ALA A 49 -9.16 10.69 0.89
CA ALA A 49 -9.56 11.56 2.00
C ALA A 49 -8.95 12.98 1.90
N ASN A 50 -8.36 13.38 0.75
CA ASN A 50 -7.70 14.67 0.62
C ASN A 50 -8.70 15.83 0.72
N GLU A 51 -9.83 15.77 0.03
CA GLU A 51 -10.78 16.88 0.04
C GLU A 51 -11.38 17.17 1.43
N PRO A 52 -11.83 16.18 2.22
CA PRO A 52 -12.23 16.41 3.61
C PRO A 52 -11.14 17.08 4.47
N ARG A 53 -9.88 16.74 4.26
CA ARG A 53 -8.75 17.34 4.98
C ARG A 53 -8.56 18.81 4.62
N TYR A 54 -8.71 19.19 3.34
CA TYR A 54 -8.67 20.59 2.94
C TYR A 54 -9.87 21.39 3.47
N VAL A 55 -11.07 20.78 3.50
CA VAL A 55 -12.25 21.40 4.12
C VAL A 55 -12.01 21.68 5.59
N ALA A 56 -11.43 20.74 6.33
CA ALA A 56 -11.08 20.90 7.73
C ALA A 56 -10.05 22.04 7.94
N LEU A 57 -9.01 22.09 7.11
CA LEU A 57 -8.02 23.16 7.18
C LEU A 57 -8.63 24.53 6.83
N ALA A 58 -9.46 24.62 5.79
CA ALA A 58 -10.16 25.83 5.42
C ALA A 58 -11.05 26.35 6.56
N ALA A 59 -11.77 25.46 7.25
CA ALA A 59 -12.60 25.82 8.40
C ALA A 59 -11.75 26.36 9.57
N ALA A 60 -10.57 25.82 9.77
CA ALA A 60 -9.67 26.24 10.84
C ALA A 60 -8.95 27.58 10.55
N VAL A 61 -8.57 27.83 9.29
CA VAL A 61 -7.89 29.07 8.85
C VAL A 61 -8.87 30.23 8.64
N GLY A 62 -10.08 29.92 8.14
CA GLY A 62 -11.10 30.94 7.85
C GLY A 62 -10.93 31.61 6.48
N PRO A 63 -11.49 32.86 6.32
CA PRO A 63 -11.62 33.50 5.00
C PRO A 63 -10.31 33.78 4.25
N ALA A 64 -9.18 33.74 4.92
CA ALA A 64 -7.86 33.97 4.32
C ALA A 64 -7.28 32.69 3.66
N TYR A 65 -7.97 31.54 3.75
CA TYR A 65 -7.48 30.28 3.21
C TYR A 65 -7.56 30.26 1.68
N ASP A 66 -6.43 29.97 1.05
CA ASP A 66 -6.31 29.74 -0.38
C ASP A 66 -6.05 28.25 -0.64
N ARG A 67 -7.11 27.56 -1.12
CA ARG A 67 -7.11 26.11 -1.37
C ARG A 67 -6.10 25.68 -2.44
N GLU A 68 -5.96 26.49 -3.52
CA GLU A 68 -5.07 26.17 -4.63
C GLU A 68 -3.61 26.30 -4.24
N SER A 69 -3.27 27.43 -3.62
CA SER A 69 -1.93 27.67 -3.07
C SER A 69 -1.55 26.61 -2.03
N SER A 70 -2.45 26.30 -1.11
CA SER A 70 -2.26 25.26 -0.09
C SER A 70 -1.98 23.90 -0.71
N HIS A 71 -2.75 23.50 -1.72
CA HIS A 71 -2.54 22.23 -2.44
C HIS A 71 -1.15 22.18 -3.09
N THR A 72 -0.82 23.21 -3.88
CA THR A 72 0.44 23.26 -4.63
C THR A 72 1.64 23.14 -3.70
N LEU A 73 1.70 23.98 -2.68
CA LEU A 73 2.82 24.02 -1.75
C LEU A 73 2.94 22.73 -0.92
N ARG A 74 1.81 22.17 -0.49
CA ARG A 74 1.81 20.87 0.22
C ARG A 74 2.30 19.74 -0.67
N MET A 75 1.89 19.71 -1.96
CA MET A 75 2.34 18.69 -2.89
C MET A 75 3.82 18.81 -3.23
N GLU A 76 4.34 20.02 -3.39
CA GLU A 76 5.77 20.27 -3.55
C GLU A 76 6.57 19.79 -2.33
N HIS A 77 6.08 20.11 -1.13
CA HIS A 77 6.71 19.65 0.13
C HIS A 77 6.71 18.13 0.22
N ARG A 78 5.55 17.47 -0.06
CA ARG A 78 5.43 16.01 -0.06
C ARG A 78 6.36 15.36 -1.09
N ALA A 79 6.49 15.95 -2.27
CA ALA A 79 7.42 15.45 -3.29
C ALA A 79 8.87 15.45 -2.77
N GLY A 80 9.27 16.50 -2.06
CA GLY A 80 10.59 16.57 -1.39
C GLY A 80 10.78 15.47 -0.34
N LEU A 81 9.75 15.19 0.47
CA LEU A 81 9.79 14.09 1.44
C LEU A 81 9.90 12.73 0.75
N ASN A 82 9.09 12.49 -0.27
CA ASN A 82 9.09 11.25 -1.04
C ASN A 82 10.42 11.00 -1.74
N ALA A 83 11.11 12.04 -2.20
CA ALA A 83 12.42 11.93 -2.84
C ALA A 83 13.53 11.37 -1.92
N ALA A 84 13.31 11.36 -0.62
CA ALA A 84 14.24 10.80 0.37
C ALA A 84 13.86 9.37 0.81
N LEU A 85 12.70 8.87 0.41
CA LEU A 85 12.22 7.54 0.84
C LEU A 85 13.11 6.41 0.31
N GLN A 86 13.24 5.40 1.16
CA GLN A 86 13.80 4.11 0.82
C GLN A 86 12.74 3.03 1.04
N PRO A 87 12.85 1.86 0.41
CA PRO A 87 11.99 0.73 0.70
C PRO A 87 11.99 0.40 2.20
N PHE A 88 10.85 -0.06 2.72
CA PHE A 88 10.80 -0.54 4.09
C PHE A 88 11.84 -1.65 4.35
N PRO A 89 12.38 -1.72 5.57
CA PRO A 89 13.30 -2.80 5.94
C PRO A 89 12.71 -4.19 5.65
N GLY A 90 13.48 -5.06 5.03
CA GLY A 90 13.09 -6.43 4.65
C GLY A 90 12.41 -6.54 3.28
N ILE A 91 11.92 -5.44 2.68
CA ILE A 91 11.26 -5.50 1.35
C ILE A 91 12.25 -5.96 0.28
N VAL A 92 13.43 -5.36 0.20
CA VAL A 92 14.44 -5.74 -0.81
C VAL A 92 14.83 -7.21 -0.64
N ASP A 93 15.02 -7.67 0.60
CA ASP A 93 15.33 -9.07 0.91
C ASP A 93 14.20 -10.01 0.44
N TRP A 94 12.93 -9.63 0.61
CA TRP A 94 11.81 -10.41 0.10
C TRP A 94 11.79 -10.50 -1.42
N LEU A 95 12.06 -9.37 -2.11
CA LEU A 95 12.12 -9.35 -3.57
C LEU A 95 13.28 -10.19 -4.11
N ASP A 96 14.45 -10.18 -3.45
CA ASP A 96 15.60 -11.00 -3.80
C ASP A 96 15.28 -12.49 -3.61
N GLN A 97 14.72 -12.88 -2.47
CA GLN A 97 14.30 -14.25 -2.19
C GLN A 97 13.23 -14.73 -3.16
N ALA A 98 12.27 -13.86 -3.54
CA ALA A 98 11.26 -14.19 -4.52
C ALA A 98 11.88 -14.48 -5.90
N ALA A 99 12.87 -13.69 -6.32
CA ALA A 99 13.62 -13.93 -7.57
C ALA A 99 14.39 -15.27 -7.54
N GLU A 100 15.06 -15.58 -6.43
CA GLU A 100 15.75 -16.87 -6.23
C GLU A 100 14.78 -18.07 -6.30
N LEU A 101 13.55 -17.88 -5.82
CA LEU A 101 12.48 -18.89 -5.87
C LEU A 101 11.75 -18.95 -7.23
N GLY A 102 12.11 -18.08 -8.18
CA GLY A 102 11.49 -18.01 -9.50
C GLY A 102 10.05 -17.49 -9.47
N LEU A 103 9.69 -16.69 -8.46
CA LEU A 103 8.36 -16.09 -8.33
C LEU A 103 8.28 -14.81 -9.16
N ARG A 104 7.14 -14.62 -9.82
CA ARG A 104 6.83 -13.40 -10.57
C ARG A 104 6.33 -12.32 -9.60
N LEU A 105 6.68 -11.06 -9.86
CA LEU A 105 6.36 -9.95 -8.99
C LEU A 105 5.44 -8.95 -9.70
N ALA A 106 4.43 -8.49 -8.98
CA ALA A 106 3.52 -7.43 -9.43
C ALA A 106 3.27 -6.42 -8.32
N VAL A 107 2.90 -5.21 -8.73
CA VAL A 107 2.32 -4.18 -7.86
C VAL A 107 0.84 -4.03 -8.18
N ALA A 108 0.00 -3.90 -7.15
CA ALA A 108 -1.41 -3.55 -7.23
C ALA A 108 -1.70 -2.39 -6.28
N SER A 109 -1.73 -1.16 -6.79
CA SER A 109 -1.89 0.06 -6.00
C SER A 109 -3.15 0.85 -6.37
N SER A 110 -3.79 1.49 -5.41
CA SER A 110 -4.85 2.49 -5.65
C SER A 110 -4.31 3.83 -6.16
N SER A 111 -3.00 4.05 -6.07
CA SER A 111 -2.34 5.24 -6.59
C SER A 111 -2.12 5.18 -8.10
N PRO A 112 -1.99 6.34 -8.79
CA PRO A 112 -1.72 6.38 -10.22
C PRO A 112 -0.27 6.01 -10.55
N LEU A 113 -0.02 5.56 -11.78
CA LEU A 113 1.31 5.22 -12.28
C LEU A 113 2.30 6.38 -12.18
N SER A 114 1.79 7.62 -12.34
CA SER A 114 2.59 8.84 -12.18
C SER A 114 3.14 9.04 -10.75
N HIS A 115 2.57 8.36 -9.76
CA HIS A 115 3.08 8.30 -8.39
C HIS A 115 3.98 7.07 -8.17
N VAL A 116 3.48 5.89 -8.51
CA VAL A 116 4.16 4.60 -8.25
C VAL A 116 5.45 4.46 -9.07
N GLY A 117 5.39 4.77 -10.38
CA GLY A 117 6.50 4.56 -11.31
C GLY A 117 7.78 5.29 -10.91
N PRO A 118 7.76 6.63 -10.77
CA PRO A 118 8.96 7.40 -10.41
C PRO A 118 9.57 6.98 -9.06
N MET A 119 8.76 6.57 -8.10
CA MET A 119 9.26 6.12 -6.80
C MET A 119 9.93 4.75 -6.88
N LEU A 120 9.39 3.83 -7.69
CA LEU A 120 10.05 2.55 -7.98
C LEU A 120 11.35 2.75 -8.75
N ASP A 121 11.38 3.68 -9.71
CA ASP A 121 12.59 4.03 -10.46
C ASP A 121 13.68 4.58 -9.54
N GLN A 122 13.31 5.51 -8.64
CA GLN A 122 14.21 6.09 -7.64
C GLN A 122 14.81 5.02 -6.71
N ALA A 123 14.01 4.03 -6.31
CA ALA A 123 14.46 2.93 -5.46
C ALA A 123 15.21 1.83 -6.23
N ALA A 124 15.36 1.94 -7.56
CA ALA A 124 15.89 0.90 -8.44
C ALA A 124 15.12 -0.44 -8.33
N LEU A 125 13.82 -0.36 -8.09
CA LEU A 125 12.94 -1.54 -7.95
C LEU A 125 12.03 -1.75 -9.16
N ARG A 126 11.92 -0.78 -10.09
CA ARG A 126 10.97 -0.84 -11.22
C ARG A 126 11.09 -2.13 -12.02
N ASP A 127 12.30 -2.52 -12.35
CA ASP A 127 12.60 -3.69 -13.19
C ASP A 127 12.40 -5.04 -12.46
N ARG A 128 12.13 -5.01 -11.14
CA ARG A 128 11.78 -6.19 -10.38
C ARG A 128 10.35 -6.64 -10.64
N PHE A 129 9.46 -5.72 -11.00
CA PHE A 129 8.03 -5.97 -11.16
C PHE A 129 7.68 -6.15 -12.63
N GLU A 130 7.15 -7.32 -12.97
CA GLU A 130 6.66 -7.65 -14.30
C GLU A 130 5.38 -6.88 -14.64
N VAL A 131 4.53 -6.64 -13.63
CA VAL A 131 3.24 -5.97 -13.76
C VAL A 131 3.14 -4.82 -12.76
N LEU A 132 2.67 -3.66 -13.24
CA LEU A 132 2.10 -2.61 -12.40
C LEU A 132 0.62 -2.47 -12.78
N ALA A 133 -0.26 -2.70 -11.81
CA ALA A 133 -1.69 -2.42 -11.90
C ALA A 133 -1.97 -1.22 -10.98
N THR A 134 -2.54 -0.15 -11.53
CA THR A 134 -2.66 1.15 -10.85
C THR A 134 -4.11 1.63 -10.81
N GLY A 135 -4.41 2.52 -9.86
CA GLY A 135 -5.77 2.96 -9.58
C GLY A 135 -6.46 3.66 -10.73
N GLU A 136 -5.74 4.35 -11.61
CA GLU A 136 -6.31 5.01 -12.78
C GLU A 136 -6.82 4.05 -13.87
N GLU A 137 -6.48 2.78 -13.77
CA GLU A 137 -6.84 1.74 -14.75
C GLU A 137 -8.10 0.96 -14.35
N VAL A 138 -8.64 1.23 -13.18
CA VAL A 138 -9.83 0.56 -12.64
C VAL A 138 -10.91 1.57 -12.26
N ALA A 139 -12.16 1.14 -12.32
CA ALA A 139 -13.30 2.04 -12.00
C ALA A 139 -13.43 2.27 -10.49
N GLU A 140 -13.13 1.25 -9.70
CA GLU A 140 -13.30 1.27 -8.24
C GLU A 140 -11.97 0.94 -7.56
N HIS A 141 -11.67 1.68 -6.47
CA HIS A 141 -10.47 1.48 -5.67
C HIS A 141 -10.73 0.48 -4.53
N LYS A 142 -9.65 -0.01 -3.92
CA LYS A 142 -9.73 -0.86 -2.72
C LYS A 142 -10.69 -0.22 -1.68
N PRO A 143 -11.65 -0.96 -1.11
CA PRO A 143 -11.68 -2.42 -0.97
C PRO A 143 -12.29 -3.21 -2.13
N ASP A 144 -12.60 -2.57 -3.27
CA ASP A 144 -12.98 -3.31 -4.48
C ASP A 144 -11.79 -4.12 -5.03
N PRO A 145 -11.99 -5.37 -5.49
CA PRO A 145 -10.91 -6.25 -5.96
C PRO A 145 -10.35 -5.90 -7.33
N ALA A 146 -10.87 -4.90 -8.02
CA ALA A 146 -10.58 -4.62 -9.43
C ALA A 146 -9.08 -4.51 -9.75
N VAL A 147 -8.30 -3.83 -8.92
CA VAL A 147 -6.85 -3.66 -9.14
C VAL A 147 -6.09 -4.99 -8.98
N TYR A 148 -6.54 -5.89 -8.10
CA TYR A 148 -5.98 -7.23 -7.95
C TYR A 148 -6.34 -8.13 -9.12
N HIS A 149 -7.58 -8.08 -9.60
CA HIS A 149 -7.99 -8.78 -10.82
C HIS A 149 -7.17 -8.32 -12.01
N LEU A 150 -6.96 -7.02 -12.18
CA LEU A 150 -6.12 -6.47 -13.23
C LEU A 150 -4.68 -7.01 -13.17
N ALA A 151 -4.10 -7.08 -11.96
CA ALA A 151 -2.77 -7.64 -11.76
C ALA A 151 -2.71 -9.13 -12.13
N LEU A 152 -3.71 -9.93 -11.70
CA LEU A 152 -3.83 -11.35 -12.00
C LEU A 152 -4.02 -11.60 -13.50
N ASP A 153 -4.87 -10.83 -14.16
CA ASP A 153 -5.12 -10.94 -15.60
C ASP A 153 -3.83 -10.67 -16.40
N ARG A 154 -3.05 -9.65 -16.03
CA ARG A 154 -1.77 -9.33 -16.66
C ARG A 154 -0.70 -10.39 -16.40
N LEU A 155 -0.72 -10.99 -15.22
CA LEU A 155 0.13 -12.14 -14.89
C LEU A 155 -0.34 -13.43 -15.61
N GLY A 156 -1.58 -13.49 -16.06
CA GLY A 156 -2.17 -14.71 -16.63
C GLY A 156 -2.27 -15.84 -15.60
N LEU A 157 -2.52 -15.52 -14.33
CA LEU A 157 -2.55 -16.47 -13.21
C LEU A 157 -3.92 -16.46 -12.51
N PRO A 158 -4.40 -17.63 -12.05
CA PRO A 158 -5.53 -17.67 -11.15
C PRO A 158 -5.10 -17.17 -9.74
N ALA A 159 -6.02 -16.58 -9.00
CA ALA A 159 -5.78 -16.06 -7.66
C ALA A 159 -5.14 -17.09 -6.71
N ALA A 160 -5.53 -18.37 -6.83
CA ALA A 160 -4.99 -19.45 -6.03
C ALA A 160 -3.48 -19.71 -6.22
N GLU A 161 -2.83 -19.12 -7.23
CA GLU A 161 -1.40 -19.25 -7.50
C GLU A 161 -0.60 -17.98 -7.15
N ALA A 162 -1.25 -17.00 -6.50
CA ALA A 162 -0.60 -15.77 -6.06
C ALA A 162 -0.90 -15.44 -4.59
N ILE A 163 -0.03 -14.63 -3.98
CA ILE A 163 -0.19 -14.09 -2.63
C ILE A 163 -0.14 -12.56 -2.74
N ALA A 164 -1.10 -11.88 -2.07
CA ALA A 164 -1.08 -10.44 -1.89
C ALA A 164 -0.36 -10.04 -0.60
N PHE A 165 0.35 -8.93 -0.63
CA PHE A 165 0.93 -8.26 0.53
C PHE A 165 0.30 -6.89 0.68
N GLU A 166 -0.15 -6.55 1.89
CA GLU A 166 -0.96 -5.37 2.15
C GLU A 166 -0.65 -4.72 3.49
N ASP A 167 -0.85 -3.39 3.56
CA ASP A 167 -0.61 -2.60 4.75
C ASP A 167 -1.89 -2.04 5.39
N THR A 168 -3.05 -2.19 4.71
CA THR A 168 -4.35 -1.65 5.16
C THR A 168 -5.44 -2.71 5.23
N PRO A 169 -6.44 -2.56 6.15
CA PRO A 169 -7.61 -3.45 6.17
C PRO A 169 -8.44 -3.43 4.88
N HIS A 170 -8.50 -2.28 4.17
CA HIS A 170 -9.21 -2.18 2.89
C HIS A 170 -8.48 -2.97 1.80
N GLY A 171 -7.16 -2.91 1.78
CA GLY A 171 -6.36 -3.68 0.86
C GLY A 171 -6.45 -5.18 1.12
N VAL A 172 -6.41 -5.61 2.38
CA VAL A 172 -6.66 -7.02 2.75
C VAL A 172 -8.03 -7.48 2.25
N ALA A 173 -9.08 -6.66 2.45
CA ALA A 173 -10.43 -6.98 1.98
C ALA A 173 -10.49 -7.09 0.44
N ALA A 174 -9.81 -6.19 -0.28
CA ALA A 174 -9.74 -6.24 -1.75
C ALA A 174 -9.01 -7.49 -2.25
N ALA A 175 -7.87 -7.84 -1.65
CA ALA A 175 -7.11 -9.04 -2.01
C ALA A 175 -7.93 -10.31 -1.80
N GLN A 176 -8.63 -10.41 -0.66
CA GLN A 176 -9.49 -11.55 -0.36
C GLN A 176 -10.71 -11.62 -1.26
N ALA A 177 -11.33 -10.48 -1.59
CA ALA A 177 -12.43 -10.42 -2.55
C ALA A 177 -12.00 -10.87 -3.96
N ALA A 178 -10.72 -10.65 -4.32
CA ALA A 178 -10.13 -11.20 -5.54
C ALA A 178 -9.78 -12.70 -5.46
N GLY A 179 -9.95 -13.33 -4.30
CA GLY A 179 -9.66 -14.76 -4.07
C GLY A 179 -8.19 -15.05 -3.77
N LEU A 180 -7.39 -14.03 -3.46
CA LEU A 180 -5.99 -14.15 -3.08
C LEU A 180 -5.84 -14.54 -1.60
N HIS A 181 -4.80 -15.29 -1.27
CA HIS A 181 -4.27 -15.26 0.08
C HIS A 181 -3.61 -13.91 0.33
N CYS A 182 -3.75 -13.38 1.56
CA CYS A 182 -3.23 -12.09 1.91
C CYS A 182 -2.36 -12.13 3.17
N VAL A 183 -1.14 -11.64 3.03
CA VAL A 183 -0.22 -11.34 4.13
C VAL A 183 -0.33 -9.85 4.45
N ALA A 184 -0.73 -9.54 5.68
CA ALA A 184 -0.77 -8.17 6.14
C ALA A 184 0.54 -7.77 6.81
N VAL A 185 1.06 -6.60 6.42
CA VAL A 185 2.21 -5.94 7.05
C VAL A 185 1.79 -4.49 7.33
N PRO A 186 1.12 -4.23 8.47
CA PRO A 186 0.54 -2.93 8.76
C PRO A 186 1.58 -1.81 8.72
N ASN A 187 1.22 -0.67 8.08
CA ASN A 187 2.04 0.52 8.14
C ASN A 187 2.13 1.09 9.58
N PRO A 188 3.09 1.96 9.89
CA PRO A 188 3.32 2.47 11.26
C PRO A 188 2.13 3.17 11.92
N HIS A 189 1.12 3.56 11.14
CA HIS A 189 -0.05 4.29 11.61
C HIS A 189 -1.31 3.43 11.68
N ALA A 190 -1.24 2.16 11.24
CA ALA A 190 -2.38 1.26 11.20
C ALA A 190 -2.64 0.59 12.55
N ASP A 191 -3.92 0.41 12.88
CA ASP A 191 -4.33 -0.40 14.04
C ASP A 191 -4.29 -1.89 13.67
N HIS A 192 -3.35 -2.62 14.25
CA HIS A 192 -3.14 -4.04 14.00
C HIS A 192 -4.37 -4.91 14.32
N ALA A 193 -5.23 -4.49 15.25
CA ALA A 193 -6.44 -5.23 15.60
C ALA A 193 -7.46 -5.30 14.43
N ARG A 194 -7.32 -4.48 13.41
CA ARG A 194 -8.21 -4.44 12.24
C ARG A 194 -7.84 -5.43 11.12
N PHE A 195 -6.75 -6.19 11.26
CA PHE A 195 -6.26 -7.11 10.22
C PHE A 195 -6.68 -8.57 10.45
N THR A 196 -7.75 -8.80 11.18
CA THR A 196 -8.22 -10.15 11.53
C THR A 196 -8.61 -11.02 10.33
N ALA A 197 -8.82 -10.42 9.18
CA ALA A 197 -9.16 -11.12 7.95
C ALA A 197 -7.92 -11.66 7.19
N ALA A 198 -6.72 -11.14 7.45
CA ALA A 198 -5.51 -11.60 6.77
C ALA A 198 -5.16 -13.05 7.12
N ASP A 199 -4.63 -13.81 6.15
CA ASP A 199 -4.17 -15.19 6.38
C ASP A 199 -2.91 -15.24 7.25
N LEU A 200 -2.11 -14.17 7.20
CA LEU A 200 -0.92 -13.98 8.04
C LEU A 200 -0.76 -12.49 8.35
N LEU A 201 -0.48 -12.17 9.60
CA LEU A 201 -0.14 -10.81 10.05
C LEU A 201 1.31 -10.79 10.51
N LEU A 202 2.11 -9.92 9.91
CA LEU A 202 3.51 -9.68 10.26
C LEU A 202 3.67 -8.21 10.66
N PRO A 203 4.22 -7.91 11.84
CA PRO A 203 4.53 -6.53 12.23
C PRO A 203 5.54 -5.84 11.30
N SER A 204 6.42 -6.61 10.65
CA SER A 204 7.46 -6.11 9.73
C SER A 204 7.81 -7.16 8.68
N ALA A 205 8.26 -6.70 7.51
CA ALA A 205 8.84 -7.58 6.48
C ALA A 205 10.14 -8.26 6.92
N THR A 206 10.75 -7.80 8.01
CA THR A 206 11.94 -8.45 8.60
C THR A 206 11.62 -9.65 9.47
N ASP A 207 10.36 -9.91 9.82
CA ASP A 207 9.99 -10.92 10.82
C ASP A 207 10.07 -12.35 10.30
N LEU A 208 9.77 -12.55 9.01
CA LEU A 208 9.84 -13.85 8.36
C LEU A 208 10.48 -13.77 6.97
N PRO A 209 11.34 -14.73 6.59
CA PRO A 209 11.82 -14.86 5.22
C PRO A 209 10.70 -15.38 4.30
N MET A 210 10.80 -15.09 3.00
CA MET A 210 9.78 -15.44 2.00
C MET A 210 9.45 -16.94 1.99
N GLY A 211 10.44 -17.81 2.11
CA GLY A 211 10.24 -19.26 2.17
C GLY A 211 9.30 -19.69 3.31
N ALA A 212 9.47 -19.11 4.51
CA ALA A 212 8.60 -19.39 5.65
C ALA A 212 7.18 -18.88 5.44
N ILE A 213 7.00 -17.70 4.81
CA ILE A 213 5.68 -17.17 4.46
C ILE A 213 4.95 -18.15 3.51
N LEU A 214 5.64 -18.63 2.48
CA LEU A 214 5.08 -19.61 1.53
C LEU A 214 4.66 -20.91 2.21
N GLU A 215 5.42 -21.40 3.18
CA GLU A 215 5.08 -22.59 3.96
C GLU A 215 3.82 -22.38 4.80
N VAL A 216 3.71 -21.24 5.51
CA VAL A 216 2.55 -20.89 6.32
C VAL A 216 1.29 -20.83 5.46
N ILE A 217 1.32 -20.07 4.37
CA ILE A 217 0.17 -19.91 3.45
C ILE A 217 -0.21 -21.26 2.82
N SER A 218 0.76 -22.05 2.36
CA SER A 218 0.49 -23.39 1.80
C SER A 218 -0.10 -24.36 2.82
N GLY A 219 0.27 -24.20 4.09
CA GLY A 219 -0.29 -24.96 5.21
C GLY A 219 -1.75 -24.62 5.51
N HIS A 220 -2.12 -23.33 5.45
CA HIS A 220 -3.50 -22.86 5.60
C HIS A 220 -4.40 -23.40 4.48
N ALA A 221 -3.98 -23.30 3.24
CA ALA A 221 -4.72 -23.81 2.09
C ALA A 221 -5.05 -25.31 2.20
N LYS A 222 -4.15 -26.13 2.76
CA LYS A 222 -4.39 -27.57 2.98
C LYS A 222 -5.41 -27.85 4.10
N ARG A 223 -5.56 -26.96 5.07
CA ARG A 223 -6.56 -27.11 6.15
C ARG A 223 -7.95 -26.76 5.66
N VAL A 224 -8.10 -25.67 4.90
CA VAL A 224 -9.39 -25.24 4.34
C VAL A 224 -9.93 -26.24 3.32
N ALA A 225 -9.08 -26.86 2.51
CA ALA A 225 -9.50 -27.88 1.52
C ALA A 225 -9.91 -29.24 2.13
N ARG A 226 -9.71 -29.47 3.43
CA ARG A 226 -10.01 -30.73 4.14
C ARG A 226 -11.21 -30.62 5.10
N GLY A 227 -11.79 -29.45 5.31
CA GLY A 227 -12.98 -29.18 6.13
C GLY A 227 -14.20 -28.99 5.26
#